data_52822f79e806c449dea4f5d26e373d25
#
_entry.id   52822f79e806c449dea4f5d26e373d25
#
_cell.length_a   1.000
_cell.length_b   1.000
_cell.length_c   1.000
_cell.angle_alpha   90.00
_cell.angle_beta   90.00
_cell.angle_gamma   90.00
#
_symmetry.space_group_name_H-M   'P 1'
#
loop_
_entity.id
_entity.type
_entity.pdbx_description
1 polymer ?
#
loop_
_entity_poly.entity_id
_entity_poly.type
_entity_poly.pdbx_seq_one_letter_code
_entity_poly.pdbx_strand_id
1 'polypeptide(L)'
;RALLRRGAYPLIRLSYPGEERDFLLFGGRWLEEVPEAELALYQRADKFLRVLSAENPLEAAAVDPALALRRQRAWRLLQEIRLGKRWALTLYPTVGYAVGAGMGTEEFRAYLQRALFLDREDPVAAWQELSRFQEGLIRRLSAAKELRILAPGTDLRLSVAGRTWVNSDGRRNMPSGEVFTGPVEDSAEGEVRFNLPAFVGGRRVEGVYLRFARGQVVEARAEVGEAYLQAALATDEGARRLGEVGIGTNFALDRPTGLVLLDEKMGGTVHLALGRSYPETGGRNESALHWDLVLSLREGRLLLDGTPLLEAGRFL
;
A
#
# COMPACT_ATOMS: atom_id res chain seq x y z
N ARG A 1 -4.25 24.75 14.86
CA ARG A 1 -3.51 25.37 15.98
C ARG A 1 -2.10 24.81 16.14
N ALA A 2 -1.89 23.48 16.16
CA ALA A 2 -0.57 22.86 16.36
C ALA A 2 0.46 23.28 15.29
N LEU A 3 0.07 23.31 14.01
CA LEU A 3 0.94 23.72 12.91
C LEU A 3 1.33 25.21 13.02
N LEU A 4 0.37 26.09 13.29
CA LEU A 4 0.63 27.52 13.48
C LEU A 4 1.58 27.78 14.66
N ARG A 5 1.43 27.05 15.78
CA ARG A 5 2.35 27.16 16.93
C ARG A 5 3.79 26.76 16.60
N ARG A 6 3.98 26.01 15.52
CA ARG A 6 5.29 25.59 15.01
C ARG A 6 5.77 26.43 13.82
N GLY A 7 5.13 27.57 13.56
CA GLY A 7 5.50 28.49 12.49
C GLY A 7 5.14 28.01 11.08
N ALA A 8 4.31 26.98 10.95
CA ALA A 8 3.85 26.51 9.64
C ALA A 8 2.51 27.15 9.27
N TYR A 9 2.36 27.61 8.03
CA TYR A 9 1.11 28.10 7.48
C TYR A 9 0.33 26.93 6.83
N PRO A 10 -0.80 26.46 7.41
CA PRO A 10 -1.57 25.38 6.84
C PRO A 10 -2.49 25.88 5.73
N LEU A 11 -2.31 25.38 4.53
CA LEU A 11 -3.33 25.46 3.50
C LEU A 11 -4.19 24.18 3.60
N ILE A 12 -5.46 24.34 3.95
CA ILE A 12 -6.38 23.22 4.17
C ILE A 12 -7.23 23.02 2.93
N ARG A 13 -7.20 21.82 2.38
CA ARG A 13 -8.13 21.35 1.36
C ARG A 13 -9.06 20.30 2.00
N LEU A 14 -10.35 20.49 1.84
CA LEU A 14 -11.38 19.55 2.28
C LEU A 14 -12.01 18.92 1.05
N SER A 15 -12.21 17.61 1.07
CA SER A 15 -13.06 16.90 0.13
C SER A 15 -14.46 16.71 0.71
N TYR A 16 -15.47 16.59 -0.15
CA TYR A 16 -16.83 16.25 0.26
C TYR A 16 -17.14 14.78 -0.10
N PRO A 17 -18.11 14.15 0.57
CA PRO A 17 -18.54 12.79 0.23
C PRO A 17 -18.96 12.68 -1.24
N GLY A 18 -18.39 11.73 -1.97
CA GLY A 18 -18.67 11.55 -3.40
C GLY A 18 -17.82 12.41 -4.35
N GLU A 19 -16.94 13.30 -3.88
CA GLU A 19 -16.09 14.14 -4.74
C GLU A 19 -15.32 13.32 -5.78
N GLU A 20 -14.74 12.19 -5.37
CA GLU A 20 -13.99 11.31 -6.28
C GLU A 20 -14.89 10.74 -7.39
N ARG A 21 -16.07 10.23 -7.01
CA ARG A 21 -17.05 9.72 -7.97
C ARG A 21 -17.51 10.81 -8.94
N ASP A 22 -17.86 11.98 -8.42
CA ASP A 22 -18.36 13.09 -9.22
C ASP A 22 -17.28 13.60 -10.17
N PHE A 23 -16.03 13.65 -9.72
CA PHE A 23 -14.91 14.01 -10.58
C PHE A 23 -14.69 12.98 -11.70
N LEU A 24 -14.81 11.68 -11.40
CA LEU A 24 -14.66 10.64 -12.42
C LEU A 24 -15.77 10.68 -13.45
N LEU A 25 -17.02 10.97 -13.04
CA LEU A 25 -18.18 11.01 -13.96
C LEU A 25 -18.27 12.30 -14.76
N PHE A 26 -17.91 13.44 -14.18
CA PHE A 26 -18.19 14.75 -14.73
C PHE A 26 -16.94 15.61 -14.99
N GLY A 27 -15.76 15.14 -14.63
CA GLY A 27 -14.50 15.89 -14.75
C GLY A 27 -14.06 16.21 -16.17
N GLY A 28 -14.59 15.49 -17.19
CA GLY A 28 -14.28 15.74 -18.59
C GLY A 28 -12.77 15.76 -18.87
N ARG A 29 -12.26 16.85 -19.44
CA ARG A 29 -10.81 17.00 -19.73
C ARG A 29 -9.91 16.91 -18.49
N TRP A 30 -10.40 17.25 -17.31
CA TRP A 30 -9.64 17.22 -16.08
C TRP A 30 -9.28 15.79 -15.60
N LEU A 31 -9.82 14.78 -16.26
CA LEU A 31 -9.34 13.40 -16.08
C LEU A 31 -7.95 13.20 -16.70
N GLU A 32 -7.56 14.02 -17.65
CA GLU A 32 -6.29 13.92 -18.40
C GLU A 32 -5.38 15.14 -18.22
N GLU A 33 -5.92 16.25 -17.72
CA GLU A 33 -5.19 17.49 -17.52
C GLU A 33 -5.11 17.84 -16.03
N VAL A 34 -3.94 18.33 -15.61
CA VAL A 34 -3.76 18.89 -14.26
C VAL A 34 -3.97 20.40 -14.34
N PRO A 35 -4.91 20.98 -13.56
CA PRO A 35 -5.07 22.44 -13.50
C PRO A 35 -3.78 23.13 -13.06
N GLU A 36 -3.42 24.25 -13.71
CA GLU A 36 -2.22 25.03 -13.41
C GLU A 36 -2.17 25.45 -11.92
N ALA A 37 -3.30 25.87 -11.37
CA ALA A 37 -3.41 26.25 -9.97
C ALA A 37 -3.07 25.09 -9.02
N GLU A 38 -3.49 23.87 -9.33
CA GLU A 38 -3.19 22.66 -8.58
C GLU A 38 -1.70 22.34 -8.66
N LEU A 39 -1.13 22.40 -9.87
CA LEU A 39 0.30 22.17 -10.08
C LEU A 39 1.15 23.19 -9.32
N ALA A 40 0.80 24.48 -9.40
CA ALA A 40 1.50 25.56 -8.68
C ALA A 40 1.45 25.35 -7.15
N LEU A 41 0.30 24.90 -6.62
CA LEU A 41 0.14 24.57 -5.21
C LEU A 41 1.12 23.46 -4.79
N TYR A 42 1.16 22.36 -5.55
CA TYR A 42 2.05 21.24 -5.25
C TYR A 42 3.53 21.62 -5.34
N GLN A 43 3.90 22.43 -6.34
CA GLN A 43 5.28 22.90 -6.51
C GLN A 43 5.74 23.81 -5.36
N ARG A 44 4.86 24.68 -4.84
CA ARG A 44 5.18 25.67 -3.79
C ARG A 44 5.04 25.16 -2.36
N ALA A 45 4.23 24.11 -2.14
CA ALA A 45 4.08 23.54 -0.81
C ALA A 45 5.40 22.90 -0.33
N ASP A 46 5.80 23.14 0.92
CA ASP A 46 7.00 22.54 1.51
C ASP A 46 6.77 21.14 2.04
N LYS A 47 5.54 20.88 2.52
CA LYS A 47 5.17 19.62 3.18
C LYS A 47 3.71 19.28 2.89
N PHE A 48 3.42 17.98 2.91
CA PHE A 48 2.06 17.47 2.72
C PHE A 48 1.63 16.63 3.92
N LEU A 49 0.42 16.89 4.40
CA LEU A 49 -0.28 16.00 5.33
C LEU A 49 -1.61 15.62 4.71
N ARG A 50 -1.83 14.33 4.52
CA ARG A 50 -3.10 13.79 4.05
C ARG A 50 -3.76 12.98 5.16
N VAL A 51 -5.04 13.26 5.41
CA VAL A 51 -5.88 12.48 6.33
C VAL A 51 -6.99 11.85 5.52
N LEU A 52 -6.99 10.53 5.40
CA LEU A 52 -8.04 9.78 4.74
C LEU A 52 -9.27 9.73 5.65
N SER A 53 -10.46 10.00 5.10
CA SER A 53 -11.70 10.08 5.88
C SER A 53 -12.93 9.72 5.05
N ALA A 54 -12.85 8.65 4.25
CA ALA A 54 -13.98 8.24 3.43
C ALA A 54 -15.19 7.83 4.30
N GLU A 55 -16.35 8.41 4.02
CA GLU A 55 -17.62 7.99 4.63
C GLU A 55 -18.14 6.71 3.99
N ASN A 56 -17.90 6.54 2.70
CA ASN A 56 -18.20 5.33 1.95
C ASN A 56 -16.97 4.93 1.11
N PRO A 57 -16.21 3.91 1.49
CA PRO A 57 -15.05 3.45 0.70
C PRO A 57 -15.41 2.83 -0.65
N LEU A 58 -16.70 2.55 -0.89
CA LEU A 58 -17.23 1.98 -2.14
C LEU A 58 -17.93 3.03 -3.04
N GLU A 59 -17.76 4.32 -2.77
CA GLU A 59 -18.48 5.40 -3.46
C GLU A 59 -18.30 5.38 -5.00
N ALA A 60 -17.16 4.93 -5.49
CA ALA A 60 -16.88 4.82 -6.92
C ALA A 60 -17.09 3.39 -7.49
N ALA A 61 -17.71 2.47 -6.74
CA ALA A 61 -17.81 1.06 -7.13
C ALA A 61 -18.51 0.84 -8.49
N ALA A 62 -19.51 1.66 -8.82
CA ALA A 62 -20.25 1.58 -10.07
C ALA A 62 -19.63 2.38 -11.23
N VAL A 63 -18.56 3.15 -10.99
CA VAL A 63 -17.89 3.95 -12.01
C VAL A 63 -16.95 3.05 -12.83
N ASP A 64 -16.82 3.30 -14.14
CA ASP A 64 -15.87 2.57 -14.98
C ASP A 64 -14.43 2.69 -14.42
N PRO A 65 -13.75 1.56 -14.12
CA PRO A 65 -12.36 1.56 -13.63
C PRO A 65 -11.40 2.34 -14.54
N ALA A 66 -11.63 2.34 -15.85
CA ALA A 66 -10.77 3.02 -16.80
C ALA A 66 -10.69 4.54 -16.54
N LEU A 67 -11.74 5.17 -16.03
CA LEU A 67 -11.74 6.60 -15.69
C LEU A 67 -10.80 6.90 -14.52
N ALA A 68 -10.82 6.08 -13.47
CA ALA A 68 -9.92 6.24 -12.33
C ALA A 68 -8.44 6.04 -12.75
N LEU A 69 -8.16 5.05 -13.58
CA LEU A 69 -6.81 4.78 -14.10
C LEU A 69 -6.33 5.89 -15.05
N ARG A 70 -7.22 6.45 -15.89
CA ARG A 70 -6.90 7.62 -16.73
C ARG A 70 -6.50 8.82 -15.87
N ARG A 71 -7.28 9.14 -14.85
CA ARG A 71 -6.96 10.21 -13.90
C ARG A 71 -5.66 9.95 -13.17
N GLN A 72 -5.45 8.76 -12.64
CA GLN A 72 -4.22 8.39 -11.95
C GLN A 72 -2.98 8.60 -12.83
N ARG A 73 -3.06 8.22 -14.11
CA ARG A 73 -1.98 8.42 -15.08
C ARG A 73 -1.68 9.90 -15.30
N ALA A 74 -2.71 10.70 -15.54
CA ALA A 74 -2.55 12.13 -15.80
C ALA A 74 -2.03 12.92 -14.59
N TRP A 75 -2.50 12.54 -13.38
CA TRP A 75 -2.13 13.22 -12.14
C TRP A 75 -0.87 12.65 -11.47
N ARG A 76 -0.19 11.73 -12.12
CA ARG A 76 1.09 11.14 -11.67
C ARG A 76 2.13 12.21 -11.33
N LEU A 77 2.22 13.30 -12.11
CA LEU A 77 3.14 14.42 -11.85
C LEU A 77 2.96 15.02 -10.45
N LEU A 78 1.71 15.23 -10.02
CA LEU A 78 1.45 15.76 -8.67
C LEU A 78 1.89 14.79 -7.58
N GLN A 79 1.69 13.49 -7.81
CA GLN A 79 2.16 12.46 -6.87
C GLN A 79 3.70 12.44 -6.78
N GLU A 80 4.40 12.56 -7.90
CA GLU A 80 5.87 12.63 -7.94
C GLU A 80 6.40 13.86 -7.21
N ILE A 81 5.81 15.04 -7.43
CA ILE A 81 6.16 16.26 -6.70
C ILE A 81 5.97 16.06 -5.19
N ARG A 82 4.84 15.49 -4.76
CA ARG A 82 4.57 15.22 -3.35
C ARG A 82 5.56 14.24 -2.73
N LEU A 83 5.87 13.15 -3.42
CA LEU A 83 6.81 12.12 -2.95
C LEU A 83 8.24 12.65 -2.82
N GLY A 84 8.64 13.62 -3.65
CA GLY A 84 9.92 14.32 -3.54
C GLY A 84 10.03 15.30 -2.37
N LYS A 85 8.95 15.53 -1.63
CA LYS A 85 8.89 16.46 -0.49
C LYS A 85 8.68 15.70 0.84
N ARG A 86 8.68 16.42 1.95
CA ARG A 86 8.26 15.82 3.24
C ARG A 86 6.75 15.64 3.24
N TRP A 87 6.30 14.41 3.48
CA TRP A 87 4.87 14.11 3.52
C TRP A 87 4.55 13.12 4.64
N ALA A 88 3.30 13.17 5.07
CA ALA A 88 2.70 12.17 5.95
C ALA A 88 1.28 11.84 5.48
N LEU A 89 0.90 10.58 5.66
CA LEU A 89 -0.43 10.05 5.38
C LEU A 89 -0.96 9.36 6.62
N THR A 90 -2.19 9.66 6.99
CA THR A 90 -2.91 8.98 8.07
C THR A 90 -4.39 8.84 7.70
N LEU A 91 -5.17 8.21 8.57
CA LEU A 91 -6.61 8.13 8.40
C LEU A 91 -7.37 8.53 9.66
N TYR A 92 -8.61 9.00 9.47
CA TYR A 92 -9.57 9.26 10.53
C TYR A 92 -10.57 8.10 10.59
N PRO A 93 -10.91 7.58 11.80
CA PRO A 93 -11.82 6.45 11.93
C PRO A 93 -13.27 6.88 11.64
N THR A 94 -13.68 6.77 10.37
CA THR A 94 -15.05 7.02 9.93
C THR A 94 -15.95 5.80 10.11
N VAL A 95 -17.26 6.02 10.10
CA VAL A 95 -18.26 4.93 10.07
C VAL A 95 -18.05 4.04 8.84
N GLY A 96 -17.75 4.64 7.67
CA GLY A 96 -17.54 3.90 6.43
C GLY A 96 -16.35 2.93 6.51
N TYR A 97 -15.24 3.36 7.09
CA TYR A 97 -14.09 2.47 7.31
C TYR A 97 -14.41 1.37 8.33
N ALA A 98 -15.13 1.68 9.41
CA ALA A 98 -15.53 0.71 10.40
C ALA A 98 -16.43 -0.39 9.78
N VAL A 99 -17.46 0.01 9.02
CA VAL A 99 -18.35 -0.91 8.30
C VAL A 99 -17.58 -1.75 7.28
N GLY A 100 -16.70 -1.13 6.50
CA GLY A 100 -15.83 -1.83 5.53
C GLY A 100 -14.95 -2.89 6.18
N ALA A 101 -14.45 -2.61 7.39
CA ALA A 101 -13.64 -3.52 8.20
C ALA A 101 -14.46 -4.54 8.99
N GLY A 102 -15.80 -4.54 8.89
CA GLY A 102 -16.69 -5.41 9.68
C GLY A 102 -16.65 -5.12 11.18
N MET A 103 -16.43 -3.86 11.57
CA MET A 103 -16.32 -3.41 12.96
C MET A 103 -17.37 -2.35 13.31
N GLY A 104 -17.72 -2.25 14.59
CA GLY A 104 -18.42 -1.07 15.12
C GLY A 104 -17.50 0.16 15.10
N THR A 105 -18.09 1.37 15.05
CA THR A 105 -17.28 2.61 14.94
C THR A 105 -16.29 2.80 16.10
N GLU A 106 -16.74 2.55 17.33
CA GLU A 106 -15.85 2.66 18.52
C GLU A 106 -14.81 1.53 18.55
N GLU A 107 -15.18 0.34 18.07
CA GLU A 107 -14.24 -0.77 17.93
C GLU A 107 -13.13 -0.45 16.92
N PHE A 108 -13.47 0.11 15.77
CA PHE A 108 -12.50 0.53 14.75
C PHE A 108 -11.63 1.68 15.27
N ARG A 109 -12.21 2.62 16.04
CA ARG A 109 -11.44 3.69 16.70
C ARG A 109 -10.41 3.11 17.67
N ALA A 110 -10.82 2.18 18.53
CA ALA A 110 -9.92 1.52 19.48
C ALA A 110 -8.85 0.68 18.75
N TYR A 111 -9.23 -0.02 17.67
CA TYR A 111 -8.30 -0.74 16.81
C TYR A 111 -7.23 0.20 16.23
N LEU A 112 -7.65 1.34 15.67
CA LEU A 112 -6.73 2.33 15.11
C LEU A 112 -5.83 2.96 16.19
N GLN A 113 -6.35 3.22 17.39
CA GLN A 113 -5.55 3.70 18.52
C GLN A 113 -4.44 2.71 18.89
N ARG A 114 -4.74 1.41 18.94
CA ARG A 114 -3.72 0.36 19.15
C ARG A 114 -2.70 0.33 18.02
N ALA A 115 -3.17 0.37 16.75
CA ALA A 115 -2.30 0.40 15.58
C ALA A 115 -1.33 1.60 15.56
N LEU A 116 -1.74 2.70 16.17
CA LEU A 116 -0.95 3.92 16.35
C LEU A 116 -0.12 3.91 17.64
N PHE A 117 -0.23 2.86 18.47
CA PHE A 117 0.37 2.76 19.82
C PHE A 117 -0.09 3.86 20.78
N LEU A 118 -1.26 4.49 20.53
CA LEU A 118 -1.79 5.54 21.40
C LEU A 118 -2.36 4.99 22.71
N ASP A 119 -2.48 3.69 22.85
CA ASP A 119 -2.81 2.95 24.07
C ASP A 119 -1.59 2.68 24.96
N ARG A 120 -0.38 3.01 24.49
CA ARG A 120 0.87 2.87 25.24
C ARG A 120 1.16 4.11 26.08
N GLU A 121 1.87 3.94 27.18
CA GLU A 121 2.31 5.04 28.03
C GLU A 121 3.20 6.03 27.27
N ASP A 122 4.13 5.51 26.45
CA ASP A 122 4.96 6.29 25.54
C ASP A 122 4.83 5.76 24.09
N PRO A 123 3.92 6.33 23.30
CA PRO A 123 3.77 5.96 21.90
C PRO A 123 5.04 6.19 21.07
N VAL A 124 5.85 7.20 21.40
CA VAL A 124 7.09 7.49 20.66
C VAL A 124 8.12 6.39 20.90
N ALA A 125 8.27 5.96 22.15
CA ALA A 125 9.16 4.84 22.48
C ALA A 125 8.71 3.55 21.78
N ALA A 126 7.40 3.27 21.71
CA ALA A 126 6.86 2.10 21.03
C ALA A 126 7.19 2.12 19.51
N TRP A 127 7.07 3.26 18.84
CA TRP A 127 7.48 3.42 17.45
C TRP A 127 8.99 3.26 17.25
N GLN A 128 9.80 3.75 18.19
CA GLN A 128 11.25 3.57 18.15
C GLN A 128 11.65 2.10 18.35
N GLU A 129 10.94 1.37 19.20
CA GLU A 129 11.13 -0.08 19.37
C GLU A 129 10.82 -0.84 18.10
N LEU A 130 9.68 -0.57 17.45
CA LEU A 130 9.32 -1.15 16.16
C LEU A 130 10.39 -0.83 15.10
N SER A 131 10.86 0.42 15.04
CA SER A 131 11.91 0.82 14.11
C SER A 131 13.20 0.01 14.30
N ARG A 132 13.65 -0.20 15.55
CA ARG A 132 14.83 -1.03 15.85
C ARG A 132 14.63 -2.50 15.49
N PHE A 133 13.43 -3.05 15.73
CA PHE A 133 13.09 -4.40 15.27
C PHE A 133 13.20 -4.52 13.75
N GLN A 134 12.61 -3.58 13.02
CA GLN A 134 12.68 -3.52 11.57
C GLN A 134 14.12 -3.36 11.05
N GLU A 135 14.97 -2.57 11.69
CA GLU A 135 16.40 -2.47 11.37
C GLU A 135 17.13 -3.83 11.54
N GLY A 136 16.77 -4.59 12.58
CA GLY A 136 17.26 -5.96 12.76
C GLY A 136 16.85 -6.90 11.62
N LEU A 137 15.60 -6.80 11.22
CA LEU A 137 15.04 -7.57 10.12
C LEU A 137 15.71 -7.19 8.77
N ILE A 138 15.88 -5.89 8.51
CA ILE A 138 16.56 -5.38 7.30
C ILE A 138 17.98 -5.91 7.17
N ARG A 139 18.75 -6.02 8.25
CA ARG A 139 20.09 -6.63 8.20
C ARG A 139 20.07 -8.07 7.71
N ARG A 140 19.07 -8.87 8.11
CA ARG A 140 18.90 -10.25 7.62
C ARG A 140 18.48 -10.26 6.15
N LEU A 141 17.49 -9.43 5.79
CA LEU A 141 16.95 -9.31 4.45
C LEU A 141 17.98 -8.81 3.41
N SER A 142 18.83 -7.85 3.80
CA SER A 142 19.87 -7.29 2.92
C SER A 142 20.99 -8.28 2.60
N ALA A 143 21.16 -9.34 3.37
CA ALA A 143 22.10 -10.41 3.10
C ALA A 143 21.54 -11.47 2.13
N ALA A 144 20.21 -11.54 1.98
CA ALA A 144 19.52 -12.53 1.16
C ALA A 144 19.50 -12.15 -0.32
N LYS A 145 19.45 -13.17 -1.17
CA LYS A 145 19.31 -13.01 -2.62
C LYS A 145 17.93 -13.39 -3.13
N GLU A 146 17.29 -14.35 -2.50
CA GLU A 146 15.99 -14.91 -2.91
C GLU A 146 14.99 -14.89 -1.75
N LEU A 147 13.76 -14.52 -2.08
CA LEU A 147 12.60 -14.77 -1.26
C LEU A 147 11.75 -15.87 -1.89
N ARG A 148 11.25 -16.79 -1.07
CA ARG A 148 10.21 -17.75 -1.48
C ARG A 148 9.03 -17.65 -0.52
N ILE A 149 7.85 -17.41 -1.09
CA ILE A 149 6.58 -17.28 -0.36
C ILE A 149 5.79 -18.57 -0.59
N LEU A 150 5.43 -19.25 0.50
CA LEU A 150 4.67 -20.49 0.49
C LEU A 150 3.41 -20.33 1.33
N ALA A 151 2.24 -20.59 0.75
CA ALA A 151 0.93 -20.59 1.42
C ALA A 151 -0.05 -21.46 0.61
N PRO A 152 -1.27 -21.72 1.07
CA PRO A 152 -2.27 -22.39 0.25
C PRO A 152 -2.49 -21.68 -1.09
N GLY A 153 -2.26 -22.41 -2.21
CA GLY A 153 -2.33 -21.86 -3.57
C GLY A 153 -1.22 -20.85 -3.91
N THR A 154 -0.11 -20.88 -3.18
CA THR A 154 1.02 -19.95 -3.38
C THR A 154 2.35 -20.70 -3.28
N ASP A 155 3.15 -20.61 -4.33
CA ASP A 155 4.58 -20.90 -4.37
C ASP A 155 5.23 -19.90 -5.33
N LEU A 156 5.68 -18.80 -4.78
CA LEU A 156 6.28 -17.70 -5.53
C LEU A 156 7.73 -17.50 -5.10
N ARG A 157 8.65 -17.42 -6.04
CA ARG A 157 10.04 -17.04 -5.84
C ARG A 157 10.32 -15.72 -6.52
N LEU A 158 11.15 -14.90 -5.91
CA LEU A 158 11.64 -13.66 -6.47
C LEU A 158 13.01 -13.29 -5.92
N SER A 159 13.82 -12.61 -6.73
CA SER A 159 15.14 -12.14 -6.30
C SER A 159 15.04 -10.73 -5.72
N VAL A 160 15.77 -10.53 -4.62
CA VAL A 160 16.01 -9.23 -3.96
C VAL A 160 17.50 -8.91 -3.93
N ALA A 161 18.31 -9.62 -4.71
CA ALA A 161 19.76 -9.46 -4.73
C ALA A 161 20.17 -8.03 -5.10
N GLY A 162 20.99 -7.40 -4.26
CA GLY A 162 21.49 -6.04 -4.48
C GLY A 162 20.45 -4.93 -4.28
N ARG A 163 19.30 -5.25 -3.71
CA ARG A 163 18.23 -4.28 -3.42
C ARG A 163 18.39 -3.64 -2.05
N THR A 164 17.89 -2.42 -1.92
CA THR A 164 17.87 -1.68 -0.65
C THR A 164 16.52 -1.88 0.02
N TRP A 165 16.52 -2.32 1.26
CA TRP A 165 15.31 -2.41 2.08
C TRP A 165 15.04 -1.10 2.80
N VAL A 166 13.80 -0.65 2.74
CA VAL A 166 13.32 0.58 3.37
C VAL A 166 12.62 0.23 4.69
N ASN A 167 12.94 1.01 5.72
CA ASN A 167 12.30 0.94 7.02
C ASN A 167 11.11 1.90 7.06
N SER A 168 9.88 1.37 6.98
CA SER A 168 8.64 2.15 7.09
C SER A 168 8.18 2.17 8.54
N ASP A 169 8.70 3.12 9.32
CA ASP A 169 8.66 3.19 10.77
C ASP A 169 7.78 4.34 11.33
N GLY A 170 6.82 4.84 10.54
CA GLY A 170 5.90 5.90 10.96
C GLY A 170 6.32 7.32 10.59
N ARG A 171 7.43 7.50 9.87
CA ARG A 171 7.87 8.84 9.43
C ARG A 171 7.08 9.39 8.24
N ARG A 172 6.36 8.53 7.51
CA ARG A 172 5.53 8.87 6.34
C ARG A 172 4.10 8.41 6.53
N ASN A 173 3.84 7.12 6.46
CA ASN A 173 2.54 6.54 6.79
C ASN A 173 2.38 6.40 8.31
N MET A 174 1.17 6.67 8.83
CA MET A 174 0.85 6.53 10.23
C MET A 174 -0.63 6.05 10.38
N PRO A 175 -0.93 4.83 10.83
CA PRO A 175 0.02 3.80 11.26
C PRO A 175 0.97 3.34 10.16
N SER A 176 2.07 2.75 10.58
CA SER A 176 3.09 2.16 9.73
C SER A 176 3.50 0.79 10.28
N GLY A 177 4.63 0.27 9.87
CA GLY A 177 5.15 -1.00 10.37
C GLY A 177 5.31 -2.02 9.27
N GLU A 178 6.22 -1.77 8.35
CA GLU A 178 6.64 -2.68 7.30
C GLU A 178 8.11 -2.45 6.95
N VAL A 179 8.71 -3.45 6.35
CA VAL A 179 9.96 -3.32 5.63
C VAL A 179 9.74 -3.75 4.19
N PHE A 180 10.20 -2.98 3.22
CA PHE A 180 9.92 -3.26 1.82
C PHE A 180 11.10 -2.99 0.90
N THR A 181 11.08 -3.61 -0.27
CA THR A 181 12.04 -3.37 -1.35
C THR A 181 11.40 -3.63 -2.73
N GLY A 182 12.04 -3.15 -3.80
CA GLY A 182 11.67 -3.54 -5.16
C GLY A 182 12.37 -4.86 -5.52
N PRO A 183 11.65 -5.92 -5.95
CA PRO A 183 12.30 -7.12 -6.44
C PRO A 183 13.05 -6.88 -7.75
N VAL A 184 13.93 -7.82 -8.15
CA VAL A 184 14.53 -7.81 -9.48
C VAL A 184 13.42 -8.05 -10.51
N GLU A 185 13.31 -7.21 -11.51
CA GLU A 185 12.12 -7.02 -12.35
C GLU A 185 11.68 -8.27 -13.14
N ASP A 186 12.63 -9.11 -13.53
CA ASP A 186 12.41 -10.33 -14.32
C ASP A 186 12.51 -11.64 -13.50
N SER A 187 12.58 -11.53 -12.17
CA SER A 187 12.89 -12.65 -11.29
C SER A 187 11.69 -13.39 -10.72
N ALA A 188 10.50 -12.79 -10.74
CA ALA A 188 9.32 -13.44 -10.18
C ALA A 188 8.91 -14.67 -11.02
N GLU A 189 8.86 -15.82 -10.33
CA GLU A 189 8.48 -17.13 -10.92
C GLU A 189 7.54 -17.87 -9.98
N GLY A 190 6.47 -18.46 -10.53
CA GLY A 190 5.50 -19.23 -9.77
C GLY A 190 4.15 -18.54 -9.66
N GLU A 191 3.44 -18.83 -8.59
CA GLU A 191 2.06 -18.36 -8.42
C GLU A 191 1.79 -17.85 -7.01
N VAL A 192 0.83 -16.93 -6.91
CA VAL A 192 0.36 -16.40 -5.64
C VAL A 192 -1.16 -16.25 -5.65
N ARG A 193 -1.79 -16.68 -4.56
CA ARG A 193 -3.21 -16.45 -4.27
C ARG A 193 -3.33 -15.58 -3.02
N PHE A 194 -3.78 -14.36 -3.21
CA PHE A 194 -4.00 -13.42 -2.11
C PHE A 194 -5.27 -13.80 -1.35
N ASN A 195 -5.17 -13.87 -0.03
CA ASN A 195 -6.23 -14.35 0.86
C ASN A 195 -6.88 -13.23 1.69
N LEU A 196 -6.49 -11.98 1.45
CA LEU A 196 -7.11 -10.81 2.08
C LEU A 196 -7.84 -9.95 1.05
N PRO A 197 -9.03 -9.41 1.42
CA PRO A 197 -9.73 -8.47 0.57
C PRO A 197 -9.05 -7.11 0.56
N ALA A 198 -9.25 -6.33 -0.50
CA ALA A 198 -8.79 -4.94 -0.59
C ALA A 198 -9.90 -4.02 -1.10
N PHE A 199 -9.97 -2.80 -0.57
CA PHE A 199 -10.72 -1.70 -1.18
C PHE A 199 -9.76 -0.83 -1.98
N VAL A 200 -9.93 -0.85 -3.29
CA VAL A 200 -9.05 -0.11 -4.22
C VAL A 200 -9.89 0.62 -5.27
N GLY A 201 -9.60 1.90 -5.50
CA GLY A 201 -10.35 2.71 -6.45
C GLY A 201 -11.85 2.76 -6.17
N GLY A 202 -12.26 2.72 -4.89
CA GLY A 202 -13.67 2.69 -4.48
C GLY A 202 -14.37 1.35 -4.73
N ARG A 203 -13.63 0.25 -4.88
CA ARG A 203 -14.15 -1.10 -5.18
C ARG A 203 -13.56 -2.12 -4.23
N ARG A 204 -14.30 -3.21 -4.02
CA ARG A 204 -13.82 -4.41 -3.34
C ARG A 204 -13.20 -5.35 -4.36
N VAL A 205 -12.01 -5.87 -4.04
CA VAL A 205 -11.30 -6.88 -4.84
C VAL A 205 -10.91 -8.01 -3.89
N GLU A 206 -11.17 -9.27 -4.27
CA GLU A 206 -10.89 -10.45 -3.44
C GLU A 206 -10.45 -11.65 -4.26
N GLY A 207 -9.72 -12.56 -3.60
CA GLY A 207 -9.32 -13.84 -4.17
C GLY A 207 -8.46 -13.67 -5.40
N VAL A 208 -7.60 -12.64 -5.43
CA VAL A 208 -6.70 -12.41 -6.56
C VAL A 208 -5.69 -13.55 -6.66
N TYR A 209 -5.64 -14.15 -7.83
CA TYR A 209 -4.63 -15.13 -8.23
C TYR A 209 -3.78 -14.55 -9.36
N LEU A 210 -2.47 -14.64 -9.21
CA LEU A 210 -1.50 -14.23 -10.21
C LEU A 210 -0.49 -15.34 -10.44
N ARG A 211 -0.15 -15.62 -11.71
CA ARG A 211 0.97 -16.47 -12.08
C ARG A 211 2.01 -15.65 -12.82
N PHE A 212 3.24 -15.80 -12.38
CA PHE A 212 4.40 -15.09 -12.91
C PHE A 212 5.30 -16.03 -13.71
N ALA A 213 5.82 -15.52 -14.82
CA ALA A 213 6.91 -16.11 -15.56
C ALA A 213 7.86 -14.99 -16.02
N ARG A 214 9.14 -15.12 -15.70
CA ARG A 214 10.17 -14.11 -15.99
C ARG A 214 9.76 -12.71 -15.57
N GLY A 215 9.24 -12.60 -14.33
CA GLY A 215 8.81 -11.35 -13.70
C GLY A 215 7.51 -10.77 -14.23
N GLN A 216 6.86 -11.37 -15.23
CA GLN A 216 5.60 -10.89 -15.80
C GLN A 216 4.40 -11.72 -15.35
N VAL A 217 3.30 -11.06 -15.05
CA VAL A 217 2.00 -11.70 -14.86
C VAL A 217 1.54 -12.28 -16.19
N VAL A 218 1.49 -13.61 -16.28
CA VAL A 218 1.05 -14.38 -17.46
C VAL A 218 -0.38 -14.91 -17.31
N GLU A 219 -0.89 -15.00 -16.07
CA GLU A 219 -2.27 -15.34 -15.77
C GLU A 219 -2.74 -14.53 -14.55
N ALA A 220 -3.97 -14.02 -14.61
CA ALA A 220 -4.57 -13.25 -13.54
C ALA A 220 -6.05 -13.51 -13.45
N ARG A 221 -6.57 -13.72 -12.23
CA ARG A 221 -8.00 -13.91 -11.91
C ARG A 221 -8.33 -13.28 -10.57
N ALA A 222 -9.57 -12.87 -10.38
CA ALA A 222 -10.09 -12.46 -9.06
C ALA A 222 -11.50 -13.02 -8.85
N GLU A 223 -11.83 -13.39 -7.63
CA GLU A 223 -13.19 -13.85 -7.28
C GLU A 223 -14.19 -12.69 -7.24
N VAL A 224 -13.71 -11.53 -6.78
CA VAL A 224 -14.45 -10.27 -6.78
C VAL A 224 -13.56 -9.18 -7.39
N GLY A 225 -14.12 -8.34 -8.27
CA GLY A 225 -13.39 -7.22 -8.86
C GLY A 225 -12.50 -7.60 -10.05
N GLU A 226 -12.77 -8.70 -10.74
CA GLU A 226 -12.03 -9.18 -11.93
C GLU A 226 -11.83 -8.07 -12.98
N ALA A 227 -12.88 -7.31 -13.29
CA ALA A 227 -12.81 -6.24 -14.27
C ALA A 227 -11.78 -5.14 -13.88
N TYR A 228 -11.68 -4.85 -12.58
CA TYR A 228 -10.66 -3.91 -12.10
C TYR A 228 -9.25 -4.47 -12.22
N LEU A 229 -9.06 -5.75 -11.86
CA LEU A 229 -7.77 -6.42 -11.99
C LEU A 229 -7.28 -6.39 -13.45
N GLN A 230 -8.14 -6.75 -14.40
CA GLN A 230 -7.79 -6.74 -15.83
C GLN A 230 -7.48 -5.33 -16.33
N ALA A 231 -8.27 -4.33 -15.93
CA ALA A 231 -8.02 -2.93 -16.27
C ALA A 231 -6.70 -2.41 -15.68
N ALA A 232 -6.40 -2.76 -14.43
CA ALA A 232 -5.15 -2.40 -13.76
C ALA A 232 -3.93 -2.98 -14.51
N LEU A 233 -3.98 -4.27 -14.87
CA LEU A 233 -2.92 -4.94 -15.65
C LEU A 233 -2.77 -4.42 -17.08
N ALA A 234 -3.79 -3.73 -17.61
CA ALA A 234 -3.77 -3.09 -18.93
C ALA A 234 -3.32 -1.61 -18.88
N THR A 235 -2.96 -1.07 -17.71
CA THR A 235 -2.58 0.34 -17.55
C THR A 235 -1.39 0.72 -18.42
N ASP A 236 -0.31 -0.08 -18.36
CA ASP A 236 0.91 0.04 -19.14
C ASP A 236 1.73 -1.27 -19.06
N GLU A 237 2.88 -1.33 -19.72
CA GLU A 237 3.73 -2.54 -19.72
C GLU A 237 4.24 -2.90 -18.33
N GLY A 238 4.60 -1.89 -17.52
CA GLY A 238 5.10 -2.08 -16.15
C GLY A 238 4.05 -2.59 -15.17
N ALA A 239 2.75 -2.39 -15.45
CA ALA A 239 1.67 -2.84 -14.59
C ALA A 239 1.61 -4.37 -14.40
N ARG A 240 2.24 -5.14 -15.30
CA ARG A 240 2.31 -6.60 -15.23
C ARG A 240 3.53 -7.13 -14.49
N ARG A 241 4.32 -6.27 -13.84
CA ARG A 241 5.51 -6.63 -13.06
C ARG A 241 5.33 -6.24 -11.60
N LEU A 242 6.08 -6.89 -10.72
CA LEU A 242 6.17 -6.47 -9.33
C LEU A 242 7.07 -5.25 -9.22
N GLY A 243 6.55 -4.22 -8.56
CA GLY A 243 7.29 -3.03 -8.17
C GLY A 243 7.77 -3.06 -6.73
N GLU A 244 7.12 -3.87 -5.89
CA GLU A 244 7.42 -3.96 -4.48
C GLU A 244 7.15 -5.36 -3.92
N VAL A 245 7.95 -5.75 -2.94
CA VAL A 245 7.68 -6.79 -1.97
C VAL A 245 7.90 -6.22 -0.57
N GLY A 246 6.90 -6.33 0.30
CA GLY A 246 7.01 -5.86 1.67
C GLY A 246 6.54 -6.88 2.68
N ILE A 247 6.95 -6.70 3.92
CA ILE A 247 6.67 -7.59 5.05
C ILE A 247 6.08 -6.75 6.18
N GLY A 248 4.84 -7.05 6.58
CA GLY A 248 4.16 -6.40 7.69
C GLY A 248 4.75 -6.78 9.04
N THR A 249 4.93 -5.79 9.89
CA THR A 249 5.62 -5.93 11.19
C THR A 249 4.84 -5.33 12.36
N ASN A 250 3.73 -4.63 12.11
CA ASN A 250 2.89 -4.05 13.15
C ASN A 250 1.86 -5.08 13.64
N PHE A 251 2.20 -5.79 14.71
CA PHE A 251 1.31 -6.80 15.31
C PHE A 251 0.12 -6.22 16.10
N ALA A 252 0.03 -4.90 16.26
CA ALA A 252 -1.17 -4.25 16.79
C ALA A 252 -2.29 -4.17 15.73
N LEU A 253 -1.94 -4.36 14.45
CA LEU A 253 -2.85 -4.65 13.36
C LEU A 253 -3.10 -6.16 13.34
N ASP A 254 -4.11 -6.64 14.05
CA ASP A 254 -4.34 -8.06 14.33
C ASP A 254 -5.36 -8.74 13.42
N ARG A 255 -6.07 -7.95 12.59
CA ARG A 255 -7.06 -8.45 11.61
C ARG A 255 -7.15 -7.54 10.39
N PRO A 256 -7.52 -8.10 9.22
CA PRO A 256 -7.67 -7.32 8.00
C PRO A 256 -8.83 -6.36 8.08
N THR A 257 -8.67 -5.22 7.43
CA THR A 257 -9.67 -4.15 7.36
C THR A 257 -10.17 -3.90 5.93
N GLY A 258 -9.48 -4.45 4.92
CA GLY A 258 -9.67 -4.11 3.52
C GLY A 258 -9.00 -2.78 3.12
N LEU A 259 -8.47 -2.04 4.08
CA LEU A 259 -7.74 -0.79 3.82
C LEU A 259 -6.26 -1.11 3.65
N VAL A 260 -5.76 -1.01 2.42
CA VAL A 260 -4.37 -1.34 2.07
C VAL A 260 -3.38 -0.64 3.00
N LEU A 261 -3.58 0.64 3.31
CA LEU A 261 -2.73 1.39 4.24
C LEU A 261 -2.51 0.71 5.60
N LEU A 262 -3.47 -0.07 6.07
CA LEU A 262 -3.38 -0.81 7.34
C LEU A 262 -2.91 -2.25 7.10
N ASP A 263 -3.51 -2.92 6.13
CA ASP A 263 -3.37 -4.36 5.95
C ASP A 263 -1.98 -4.76 5.45
N GLU A 264 -1.31 -3.92 4.63
CA GLU A 264 0.08 -4.12 4.19
C GLU A 264 1.08 -4.07 5.33
N LYS A 265 0.72 -3.42 6.46
CA LYS A 265 1.58 -3.25 7.64
C LYS A 265 1.30 -4.28 8.74
N MET A 266 0.23 -5.08 8.57
CA MET A 266 -0.19 -6.08 9.56
C MET A 266 0.91 -7.10 9.80
N GLY A 267 1.26 -7.33 11.06
CA GLY A 267 2.30 -8.29 11.44
C GLY A 267 1.97 -9.70 10.95
N GLY A 268 2.96 -10.34 10.32
CA GLY A 268 2.79 -11.71 9.79
C GLY A 268 2.16 -11.77 8.40
N THR A 269 2.14 -10.66 7.65
CA THR A 269 1.77 -10.61 6.23
C THR A 269 2.96 -10.36 5.33
N VAL A 270 2.79 -10.67 4.06
CA VAL A 270 3.60 -10.19 2.94
C VAL A 270 2.66 -9.48 1.97
N HIS A 271 3.10 -8.36 1.41
CA HIS A 271 2.39 -7.74 0.30
C HIS A 271 3.28 -7.66 -0.94
N LEU A 272 2.64 -7.67 -2.08
CA LEU A 272 3.27 -7.53 -3.38
C LEU A 272 2.56 -6.42 -4.14
N ALA A 273 3.30 -5.38 -4.56
CA ALA A 273 2.74 -4.34 -5.39
C ALA A 273 2.95 -4.62 -6.87
N LEU A 274 1.86 -4.59 -7.62
CA LEU A 274 1.92 -4.53 -9.09
C LEU A 274 2.28 -3.11 -9.53
N GLY A 275 3.14 -2.99 -10.54
CA GLY A 275 3.47 -1.72 -11.18
C GLY A 275 4.75 -1.08 -10.65
N ARG A 276 4.66 0.23 -10.34
CA ARG A 276 5.82 1.08 -10.10
C ARG A 276 6.64 0.68 -8.88
N SER A 277 7.97 0.60 -9.06
CA SER A 277 8.95 0.52 -7.96
C SER A 277 9.28 1.90 -7.37
N TYR A 278 9.72 1.91 -6.11
CA TYR A 278 10.32 3.08 -5.50
C TYR A 278 11.82 3.12 -5.79
N PRO A 279 12.35 4.23 -6.38
CA PRO A 279 13.77 4.32 -6.77
C PRO A 279 14.75 4.08 -5.62
N GLU A 280 14.41 4.48 -4.40
CA GLU A 280 15.23 4.28 -3.19
C GLU A 280 15.49 2.80 -2.87
N THR A 281 14.67 1.88 -3.38
CA THR A 281 14.86 0.43 -3.23
C THR A 281 15.84 -0.15 -4.26
N GLY A 282 16.21 0.62 -5.27
CA GLY A 282 16.95 0.14 -6.45
C GLY A 282 16.06 -0.53 -7.48
N GLY A 283 14.74 -0.54 -7.29
CA GLY A 283 13.76 -1.01 -8.27
C GLY A 283 13.65 -0.07 -9.47
N ARG A 284 13.47 -0.64 -10.67
CA ARG A 284 13.48 0.10 -11.94
C ARG A 284 12.17 0.00 -12.71
N ASN A 285 11.20 -0.79 -12.21
CA ASN A 285 9.95 -0.94 -12.91
C ASN A 285 9.17 0.38 -12.89
N GLU A 286 8.87 0.91 -14.05
CA GLU A 286 8.08 2.12 -14.23
C GLU A 286 6.65 1.76 -14.61
N SER A 287 5.68 2.37 -13.94
CA SER A 287 4.26 2.24 -14.24
C SER A 287 3.49 3.44 -13.68
N ALA A 288 2.34 3.74 -14.25
CA ALA A 288 1.37 4.61 -13.63
C ALA A 288 0.60 3.92 -12.49
N LEU A 289 0.57 2.58 -12.50
CA LEU A 289 0.00 1.76 -11.44
C LEU A 289 1.00 1.59 -10.28
N HIS A 290 0.49 1.58 -9.05
CA HIS A 290 1.11 0.99 -7.87
C HIS A 290 -0.03 0.46 -7.02
N TRP A 291 -0.14 -0.87 -6.93
CA TRP A 291 -1.26 -1.52 -6.26
C TRP A 291 -0.79 -2.70 -5.42
N ASP A 292 -0.84 -2.51 -4.11
CA ASP A 292 -0.49 -3.52 -3.11
C ASP A 292 -1.61 -4.54 -2.96
N LEU A 293 -1.22 -5.81 -2.99
CA LEU A 293 -2.03 -6.97 -2.71
C LEU A 293 -1.43 -7.69 -1.50
N VAL A 294 -2.24 -7.97 -0.49
CA VAL A 294 -1.75 -8.49 0.80
C VAL A 294 -2.07 -9.97 0.95
N LEU A 295 -1.06 -10.73 1.39
CA LEU A 295 -1.15 -12.15 1.70
C LEU A 295 -0.83 -12.36 3.19
N SER A 296 -1.78 -12.89 3.95
CA SER A 296 -1.54 -13.35 5.32
C SER A 296 -0.81 -14.69 5.30
N LEU A 297 0.30 -14.78 6.03
CA LEU A 297 1.08 -16.00 6.19
C LEU A 297 0.74 -16.78 7.48
N ARG A 298 -0.47 -16.61 8.02
CA ARG A 298 -0.94 -17.42 9.16
C ARG A 298 -0.95 -18.92 8.87
N GLU A 299 -1.14 -19.28 7.59
CA GLU A 299 -1.04 -20.66 7.08
C GLU A 299 0.09 -20.79 6.05
N GLY A 300 1.16 -20.02 6.22
CA GLY A 300 2.24 -19.95 5.25
C GLY A 300 3.58 -19.64 5.89
N ARG A 301 4.57 -19.47 5.02
CA ARG A 301 5.94 -19.13 5.42
C ARG A 301 6.63 -18.27 4.36
N LEU A 302 7.56 -17.45 4.83
CA LEU A 302 8.52 -16.71 4.02
C LEU A 302 9.92 -17.27 4.26
N LEU A 303 10.60 -17.65 3.20
CA LEU A 303 11.96 -18.16 3.25
C LEU A 303 12.93 -17.13 2.65
N LEU A 304 14.10 -16.99 3.27
CA LEU A 304 15.25 -16.26 2.76
C LEU A 304 16.33 -17.27 2.35
N ASP A 305 16.69 -17.34 1.09
CA ASP A 305 17.68 -18.31 0.55
C ASP A 305 17.42 -19.73 1.10
N GLY A 306 16.13 -20.12 1.14
CA GLY A 306 15.69 -21.43 1.63
C GLY A 306 15.52 -21.56 3.17
N THR A 307 15.94 -20.55 3.96
CA THR A 307 15.82 -20.57 5.42
C THR A 307 14.55 -19.81 5.86
N PRO A 308 13.70 -20.38 6.72
CA PRO A 308 12.51 -19.70 7.20
C PRO A 308 12.84 -18.40 7.97
N LEU A 309 12.17 -17.32 7.58
CA LEU A 309 12.19 -16.03 8.29
C LEU A 309 10.89 -15.80 9.05
N LEU A 310 9.76 -16.17 8.42
CA LEU A 310 8.43 -16.03 8.98
C LEU A 310 7.66 -17.32 8.71
N GLU A 311 6.99 -17.84 9.75
CA GLU A 311 6.17 -19.05 9.66
C GLU A 311 4.94 -18.90 10.55
N ALA A 312 3.79 -19.33 10.04
CA ALA A 312 2.51 -19.21 10.73
C ALA A 312 2.24 -17.80 11.28
N GLY A 313 2.62 -16.76 10.49
CA GLY A 313 2.45 -15.36 10.84
C GLY A 313 3.42 -14.83 11.90
N ARG A 314 4.48 -15.56 12.26
CA ARG A 314 5.46 -15.18 13.30
C ARG A 314 6.88 -15.16 12.76
N PHE A 315 7.67 -14.19 13.17
CA PHE A 315 9.10 -14.15 12.86
C PHE A 315 9.86 -15.19 13.71
N LEU A 316 10.89 -15.80 13.08
CA LEU A 316 11.76 -16.82 13.65
C LEU A 316 13.15 -16.25 13.96
#